data_32dc56235d007390f8a84eca82c5822a
#
_entry.id   32dc56235d007390f8a84eca82c5822a
#
_cell.length_a   1.000
_cell.length_b   1.000
_cell.length_c   1.000
_cell.angle_alpha   90.00
_cell.angle_beta   90.00
_cell.angle_gamma   90.00
#
_symmetry.space_group_name_H-M   'P 1'
#
loop_
_entity.id
_entity.type
_entity.pdbx_description
1 polymer ?
#
loop_
_entity_poly.entity_id
_entity_poly.type
_entity_poly.pdbx_seq_one_letter_code
_entity_poly.pdbx_strand_id
1 'polypeptide(L)'
;IDLLDSVHGSGMFTRGQTQVLTVTTLGPVSDSQILDGIDGEDTKRYMHHYNFPSYSVGETKPSRGPGRREIGHGALAERALLPVIPSVEEFPYCLRLVSEVLSSNGSTSQASICGSTLSLMAAGVPIKAPVAGISCGLVTEGDRFMTMVDIQGLEDFFGDMDFKVGGTKKGITAIQMDLK
;
A
#
# COMPACT_ATOMS: atom_id res chain seq x y z
N ILE A 1 -13.19 6.44 -10.21
CA ILE A 1 -14.02 7.64 -9.91
C ILE A 1 -13.07 8.80 -9.75
N ASP A 2 -13.22 9.81 -10.58
CA ASP A 2 -12.45 11.06 -10.50
C ASP A 2 -12.97 11.86 -9.31
N LEU A 3 -12.33 11.69 -8.15
CA LEU A 3 -12.68 12.40 -6.92
C LEU A 3 -11.98 13.76 -6.81
N LEU A 4 -10.86 13.92 -7.51
CA LEU A 4 -9.98 15.08 -7.40
C LEU A 4 -9.60 15.56 -8.79
N ASP A 5 -10.05 16.75 -9.17
CA ASP A 5 -9.85 17.33 -10.51
C ASP A 5 -8.41 17.78 -10.78
N SER A 6 -7.59 18.00 -9.74
CA SER A 6 -6.27 18.64 -9.86
C SER A 6 -5.09 17.66 -9.75
N VAL A 7 -5.34 16.34 -9.79
CA VAL A 7 -4.30 15.31 -9.65
C VAL A 7 -4.09 14.58 -10.98
N HIS A 8 -2.92 13.97 -11.17
CA HIS A 8 -2.65 13.17 -12.37
C HIS A 8 -3.46 11.87 -12.41
N GLY A 9 -3.73 11.28 -11.23
CA GLY A 9 -4.60 10.13 -11.09
C GLY A 9 -4.96 9.90 -9.63
N SER A 10 -6.15 9.39 -9.39
CA SER A 10 -6.62 9.01 -8.06
C SER A 10 -7.40 7.70 -8.10
N GLY A 11 -7.36 6.96 -7.01
CA GLY A 11 -8.13 5.75 -6.85
C GLY A 11 -8.60 5.61 -5.41
N MET A 12 -9.88 5.38 -5.22
CA MET A 12 -10.43 5.07 -3.91
C MET A 12 -10.82 3.60 -3.86
N PHE A 13 -10.32 2.90 -2.86
CA PHE A 13 -10.66 1.51 -2.60
C PHE A 13 -11.41 1.41 -1.26
N THR A 14 -12.56 0.76 -1.30
CA THR A 14 -13.40 0.54 -0.12
C THR A 14 -13.71 -0.94 0.03
N ARG A 15 -13.51 -1.45 1.24
CA ARG A 15 -13.90 -2.79 1.64
C ARG A 15 -14.54 -2.73 3.03
N GLY A 16 -15.84 -2.95 3.10
CA GLY A 16 -16.59 -2.77 4.35
C GLY A 16 -16.41 -1.35 4.91
N GLN A 17 -15.87 -1.26 6.12
CA GLN A 17 -15.58 0.01 6.79
C GLN A 17 -14.18 0.56 6.46
N THR A 18 -13.31 -0.21 5.83
CA THR A 18 -11.97 0.24 5.44
C THR A 18 -12.03 0.98 4.12
N GLN A 19 -11.52 2.21 4.11
CA GLN A 19 -11.47 3.06 2.93
C GLN A 19 -10.12 3.76 2.82
N VAL A 20 -9.49 3.67 1.65
CA VAL A 20 -8.20 4.31 1.33
C VAL A 20 -8.32 5.06 0.02
N LEU A 21 -7.89 6.31 0.02
CA LEU A 21 -7.71 7.14 -1.17
C LEU A 21 -6.22 7.16 -1.52
N THR A 22 -5.87 6.77 -2.74
CA THR A 22 -4.50 6.89 -3.25
C THR A 22 -4.46 7.90 -4.39
N VAL A 23 -3.47 8.78 -4.34
CA VAL A 23 -3.21 9.80 -5.36
C VAL A 23 -1.85 9.53 -5.98
N THR A 24 -1.80 9.56 -7.31
CA THR A 24 -0.57 9.47 -8.11
C THR A 24 -0.18 10.83 -8.64
N THR A 25 1.08 11.19 -8.42
CA THR A 25 1.72 12.37 -9.01
C THR A 25 2.82 11.93 -9.95
N LEU A 26 2.85 12.49 -11.14
CA LEU A 26 3.89 12.30 -12.15
C LEU A 26 4.81 13.53 -12.14
N GLY A 27 6.12 13.29 -12.09
CA GLY A 27 7.13 14.33 -12.18
C GLY A 27 8.20 13.99 -13.22
N PRO A 28 9.08 14.92 -13.59
CA PRO A 28 10.23 14.62 -14.42
C PRO A 28 11.17 13.62 -13.70
N VAL A 29 11.99 12.89 -14.45
CA VAL A 29 12.93 11.91 -13.90
C VAL A 29 13.92 12.55 -12.92
N SER A 30 14.22 13.86 -13.08
CA SER A 30 15.06 14.63 -12.15
C SER A 30 14.50 14.74 -10.73
N ASP A 31 13.19 14.50 -10.54
CA ASP A 31 12.53 14.52 -9.23
C ASP A 31 12.65 13.18 -8.49
N SER A 32 13.40 12.23 -9.06
CA SER A 32 13.69 10.96 -8.38
C SER A 32 14.40 11.20 -7.05
N GLN A 33 14.02 10.42 -6.04
CA GLN A 33 14.67 10.50 -4.74
C GLN A 33 16.11 10.00 -4.83
N ILE A 34 17.05 10.80 -4.36
CA ILE A 34 18.46 10.39 -4.19
C ILE A 34 18.56 9.60 -2.89
N LEU A 35 19.11 8.40 -2.97
CA LEU A 35 19.41 7.53 -1.84
C LEU A 35 20.93 7.58 -1.63
N ASP A 36 21.36 8.36 -0.65
CA ASP A 36 22.77 8.48 -0.26
C ASP A 36 23.01 7.55 0.95
N GLY A 37 23.56 6.39 0.71
CA GLY A 37 23.80 5.34 1.69
C GLY A 37 25.26 4.89 1.73
N ILE A 38 25.56 3.94 2.63
CA ILE A 38 26.89 3.35 2.80
C ILE A 38 27.37 2.66 1.52
N ASP A 39 26.44 2.12 0.73
CA ASP A 39 26.73 1.36 -0.50
C ASP A 39 26.87 2.26 -1.75
N GLY A 40 26.79 3.58 -1.58
CA GLY A 40 26.86 4.56 -2.66
C GLY A 40 25.56 5.31 -2.90
N GLU A 41 25.58 6.16 -3.93
CA GLU A 41 24.42 6.95 -4.36
C GLU A 41 23.59 6.14 -5.35
N ASP A 42 22.28 6.03 -5.10
CA ASP A 42 21.29 5.42 -5.98
C ASP A 42 20.08 6.34 -6.12
N THR A 43 19.26 6.12 -7.13
CA THR A 43 18.06 6.91 -7.38
C THR A 43 16.81 6.06 -7.35
N LYS A 44 15.78 6.56 -6.71
CA LYS A 44 14.49 5.91 -6.58
C LYS A 44 13.43 6.72 -7.33
N ARG A 45 13.01 6.21 -8.49
CA ARG A 45 12.02 6.83 -9.38
C ARG A 45 10.58 6.58 -8.97
N TYR A 46 10.30 5.46 -8.32
CA TYR A 46 8.98 5.10 -7.81
C TYR A 46 8.97 5.15 -6.30
N MET A 47 8.06 5.95 -5.74
CA MET A 47 7.89 6.17 -4.31
C MET A 47 6.45 5.94 -3.90
N HIS A 48 6.24 5.28 -2.76
CA HIS A 48 4.92 5.11 -2.16
C HIS A 48 4.94 5.57 -0.70
N HIS A 49 4.10 6.56 -0.38
CA HIS A 49 3.91 7.06 0.98
C HIS A 49 2.52 6.64 1.49
N TYR A 50 2.45 6.35 2.77
CA TYR A 50 1.23 5.88 3.40
C TYR A 50 0.99 6.68 4.67
N ASN A 51 -0.22 7.21 4.84
CA ASN A 51 -0.64 7.96 6.01
C ASN A 51 -1.83 7.27 6.68
N PHE A 52 -1.73 7.15 8.01
CA PHE A 52 -2.76 6.56 8.85
C PHE A 52 -3.16 7.58 9.93
N PRO A 53 -3.97 8.60 9.59
CA PRO A 53 -4.38 9.62 10.54
C PRO A 53 -5.32 9.03 11.60
N SER A 54 -5.27 9.60 12.80
CA SER A 54 -6.03 9.11 13.96
C SER A 54 -7.54 9.11 13.75
N TYR A 55 -8.06 10.05 12.95
CA TYR A 55 -9.47 10.09 12.64
C TYR A 55 -9.98 8.84 11.91
N SER A 56 -9.10 8.12 11.20
CA SER A 56 -9.48 6.89 10.47
C SER A 56 -10.01 5.77 11.38
N VAL A 57 -9.65 5.82 12.65
CA VAL A 57 -10.13 4.91 13.71
C VAL A 57 -10.97 5.63 14.78
N GLY A 58 -11.40 6.88 14.52
CA GLY A 58 -12.20 7.67 15.45
C GLY A 58 -11.43 8.19 16.67
N GLU A 59 -10.11 8.23 16.62
CA GLU A 59 -9.26 8.71 17.71
C GLU A 59 -8.80 10.15 17.50
N THR A 60 -8.51 10.84 18.60
CA THR A 60 -7.89 12.17 18.60
C THR A 60 -6.46 12.05 19.11
N LYS A 61 -5.48 12.27 18.22
CA LYS A 61 -4.05 12.24 18.57
C LYS A 61 -3.31 13.40 17.88
N PRO A 62 -2.24 13.92 18.47
CA PRO A 62 -1.36 14.88 17.79
C PRO A 62 -0.75 14.26 16.52
N SER A 63 -0.75 15.00 15.42
CA SER A 63 -0.03 14.60 14.21
C SER A 63 1.46 14.91 14.37
N ARG A 64 2.31 13.87 14.39
CA ARG A 64 3.77 13.98 14.57
C ARG A 64 4.57 13.41 13.39
N GLY A 65 3.94 13.30 12.21
CA GLY A 65 4.51 12.63 11.06
C GLY A 65 4.35 11.09 11.11
N PRO A 66 4.82 10.39 10.06
CA PRO A 66 4.64 8.94 9.94
C PRO A 66 5.46 8.17 10.98
N GLY A 67 4.81 7.23 11.65
CA GLY A 67 5.45 6.27 12.55
C GLY A 67 6.01 5.06 11.78
N ARG A 68 6.62 4.12 12.51
CA ARG A 68 7.19 2.89 11.91
C ARG A 68 6.15 2.05 11.17
N ARG A 69 4.91 2.03 11.66
CA ARG A 69 3.81 1.30 11.04
C ARG A 69 3.47 1.86 9.67
N GLU A 70 3.36 3.18 9.55
CA GLU A 70 3.08 3.84 8.27
C GLU A 70 4.22 3.63 7.28
N ILE A 71 5.47 3.71 7.74
CA ILE A 71 6.65 3.45 6.90
C ILE A 71 6.63 1.99 6.40
N GLY A 72 6.37 1.02 7.27
CA GLY A 72 6.29 -0.40 6.92
C GLY A 72 5.16 -0.72 5.94
N HIS A 73 3.96 -0.16 6.15
CA HIS A 73 2.83 -0.34 5.25
C HIS A 73 3.08 0.32 3.88
N GLY A 74 3.69 1.50 3.85
CA GLY A 74 4.10 2.15 2.61
C GLY A 74 5.12 1.31 1.84
N ALA A 75 6.12 0.76 2.53
CA ALA A 75 7.14 -0.10 1.94
C ALA A 75 6.56 -1.41 1.38
N LEU A 76 5.55 -2.00 2.06
CA LEU A 76 4.86 -3.19 1.55
C LEU A 76 4.13 -2.88 0.24
N ALA A 77 3.36 -1.80 0.20
CA ALA A 77 2.65 -1.38 -1.01
C ALA A 77 3.60 -1.03 -2.16
N GLU A 78 4.70 -0.34 -1.86
CA GLU A 78 5.72 -0.03 -2.84
C GLU A 78 6.33 -1.29 -3.46
N ARG A 79 6.75 -2.25 -2.63
CA ARG A 79 7.30 -3.54 -3.10
C ARG A 79 6.30 -4.34 -3.90
N ALA A 80 5.03 -4.31 -3.51
CA ALA A 80 3.97 -5.04 -4.21
C ALA A 80 3.79 -4.56 -5.66
N LEU A 81 3.93 -3.26 -5.91
CA LEU A 81 3.72 -2.64 -7.22
C LEU A 81 5.00 -2.52 -8.04
N LEU A 82 6.18 -2.48 -7.42
CA LEU A 82 7.46 -2.27 -8.10
C LEU A 82 7.67 -3.18 -9.33
N PRO A 83 7.36 -4.50 -9.30
CA PRO A 83 7.56 -5.37 -10.45
C PRO A 83 6.67 -5.05 -11.67
N VAL A 84 5.57 -4.32 -11.46
CA VAL A 84 4.63 -3.96 -12.53
C VAL A 84 4.80 -2.53 -13.03
N ILE A 85 5.64 -1.73 -12.37
CA ILE A 85 5.96 -0.37 -12.84
C ILE A 85 6.73 -0.48 -14.16
N PRO A 86 6.36 0.32 -15.19
CA PRO A 86 7.08 0.36 -16.46
C PRO A 86 8.51 0.89 -16.28
N SER A 87 9.41 0.52 -17.19
CA SER A 87 10.78 1.06 -17.21
C SER A 87 10.79 2.56 -17.52
N VAL A 88 11.94 3.22 -17.32
CA VAL A 88 12.07 4.65 -17.63
C VAL A 88 11.98 4.92 -19.14
N GLU A 89 12.40 3.95 -19.96
CA GLU A 89 12.32 4.02 -21.43
C GLU A 89 10.87 3.93 -21.92
N GLU A 90 10.04 3.12 -21.25
CA GLU A 90 8.63 2.94 -21.59
C GLU A 90 7.76 4.10 -21.05
N PHE A 91 8.11 4.64 -19.88
CA PHE A 91 7.36 5.71 -19.24
C PHE A 91 8.30 6.64 -18.46
N PRO A 92 8.80 7.72 -19.09
CA PRO A 92 9.89 8.57 -18.58
C PRO A 92 9.44 9.58 -17.52
N TYR A 93 8.75 9.12 -16.49
CA TYR A 93 8.29 9.94 -15.37
C TYR A 93 8.73 9.36 -14.03
N CYS A 94 9.01 10.24 -13.08
CA CYS A 94 9.06 9.90 -11.67
C CYS A 94 7.63 9.71 -11.15
N LEU A 95 7.40 8.69 -10.34
CA LEU A 95 6.09 8.30 -9.82
C LEU A 95 6.07 8.44 -8.30
N ARG A 96 5.19 9.29 -7.78
CA ARG A 96 4.94 9.40 -6.35
C ARG A 96 3.49 9.09 -6.05
N LEU A 97 3.26 8.05 -5.26
CA LEU A 97 1.95 7.67 -4.75
C LEU A 97 1.84 8.04 -3.28
N VAL A 98 0.68 8.57 -2.91
CA VAL A 98 0.34 8.83 -1.50
C VAL A 98 -1.00 8.18 -1.21
N SER A 99 -1.01 7.24 -0.26
CA SER A 99 -2.23 6.59 0.22
C SER A 99 -2.66 7.17 1.56
N GLU A 100 -3.87 7.72 1.59
CA GLU A 100 -4.52 8.27 2.78
C GLU A 100 -5.60 7.31 3.27
N VAL A 101 -5.47 6.84 4.49
CA VAL A 101 -6.51 6.00 5.12
C VAL A 101 -7.61 6.91 5.66
N LEU A 102 -8.79 6.83 5.04
CA LEU A 102 -9.95 7.65 5.42
C LEU A 102 -10.76 6.99 6.54
N SER A 103 -10.86 5.67 6.52
CA SER A 103 -11.50 4.86 7.55
C SER A 103 -10.85 3.49 7.64
N SER A 104 -10.77 2.90 8.83
CA SER A 104 -10.08 1.62 9.06
C SER A 104 -10.87 0.68 9.97
N ASN A 105 -11.01 -0.55 9.48
CA ASN A 105 -11.38 -1.72 10.28
C ASN A 105 -10.50 -2.92 9.87
N GLY A 106 -9.18 -2.73 9.88
CA GLY A 106 -8.18 -3.71 9.46
C GLY A 106 -7.84 -3.67 7.97
N SER A 107 -6.75 -4.34 7.60
CA SER A 107 -6.28 -4.57 6.21
C SER A 107 -6.06 -3.30 5.37
N THR A 108 -5.71 -2.18 5.99
CA THR A 108 -5.52 -0.89 5.30
C THR A 108 -4.32 -0.87 4.37
N SER A 109 -3.25 -1.62 4.67
CA SER A 109 -2.10 -1.75 3.77
C SER A 109 -2.47 -2.46 2.46
N GLN A 110 -3.32 -3.49 2.52
CA GLN A 110 -3.84 -4.17 1.34
C GLN A 110 -4.79 -3.29 0.54
N ALA A 111 -5.61 -2.50 1.23
CA ALA A 111 -6.45 -1.50 0.59
C ALA A 111 -5.61 -0.43 -0.14
N SER A 112 -4.44 -0.04 0.43
CA SER A 112 -3.52 0.88 -0.25
C SER A 112 -2.89 0.28 -1.51
N ILE A 113 -2.58 -1.02 -1.53
CA ILE A 113 -2.12 -1.72 -2.74
C ILE A 113 -3.19 -1.65 -3.83
N CYS A 114 -4.44 -1.98 -3.49
CA CYS A 114 -5.55 -1.93 -4.44
C CYS A 114 -5.83 -0.50 -4.93
N GLY A 115 -5.86 0.48 -4.02
CA GLY A 115 -6.03 1.89 -4.35
C GLY A 115 -4.92 2.43 -5.24
N SER A 116 -3.67 1.98 -5.02
CA SER A 116 -2.51 2.37 -5.82
C SER A 116 -2.60 1.83 -7.25
N THR A 117 -3.03 0.58 -7.43
CA THR A 117 -3.30 0.04 -8.77
C THR A 117 -4.32 0.89 -9.52
N LEU A 118 -5.45 1.25 -8.87
CA LEU A 118 -6.48 2.09 -9.47
C LEU A 118 -5.96 3.49 -9.81
N SER A 119 -5.19 4.08 -8.91
CA SER A 119 -4.61 5.42 -9.07
C SER A 119 -3.60 5.49 -10.22
N LEU A 120 -2.73 4.47 -10.35
CA LEU A 120 -1.77 4.36 -11.45
C LEU A 120 -2.50 4.21 -12.80
N MET A 121 -3.53 3.38 -12.85
CA MET A 121 -4.35 3.21 -14.06
C MET A 121 -5.08 4.49 -14.43
N ALA A 122 -5.64 5.22 -13.45
CA ALA A 122 -6.28 6.52 -13.67
C ALA A 122 -5.28 7.57 -14.17
N ALA A 123 -4.03 7.55 -13.73
CA ALA A 123 -2.96 8.42 -14.21
C ALA A 123 -2.42 8.03 -15.60
N GLY A 124 -2.94 6.98 -16.22
CA GLY A 124 -2.48 6.51 -17.54
C GLY A 124 -1.11 5.82 -17.51
N VAL A 125 -0.63 5.39 -16.34
CA VAL A 125 0.63 4.63 -16.23
C VAL A 125 0.42 3.23 -16.80
N PRO A 126 1.23 2.79 -17.80
CA PRO A 126 1.08 1.48 -18.43
C PRO A 126 1.68 0.37 -17.55
N ILE A 127 1.07 0.09 -16.40
CA ILE A 127 1.49 -0.99 -15.51
C ILE A 127 1.35 -2.36 -16.22
N LYS A 128 2.32 -3.25 -15.99
CA LYS A 128 2.37 -4.58 -16.64
C LYS A 128 1.19 -5.48 -16.27
N ALA A 129 0.63 -5.32 -15.08
CA ALA A 129 -0.54 -6.05 -14.61
C ALA A 129 -1.14 -5.33 -13.37
N PRO A 130 -2.46 -5.47 -13.13
CA PRO A 130 -3.06 -5.03 -11.87
C PRO A 130 -2.52 -5.84 -10.69
N VAL A 131 -2.25 -5.18 -9.57
CA VAL A 131 -1.85 -5.79 -8.31
C VAL A 131 -2.97 -5.60 -7.30
N ALA A 132 -3.30 -6.66 -6.58
CA ALA A 132 -4.22 -6.61 -5.45
C ALA A 132 -3.52 -7.11 -4.18
N GLY A 133 -4.04 -6.69 -3.03
CA GLY A 133 -3.56 -7.14 -1.73
C GLY A 133 -4.67 -7.80 -0.92
N ILE A 134 -4.30 -8.80 -0.11
CA ILE A 134 -5.19 -9.44 0.85
C ILE A 134 -4.41 -9.79 2.12
N SER A 135 -5.11 -9.83 3.27
CA SER A 135 -4.57 -10.35 4.52
C SER A 135 -5.18 -11.71 4.87
N CYS A 136 -4.41 -12.52 5.55
CA CYS A 136 -4.84 -13.80 6.11
C CYS A 136 -4.42 -13.86 7.57
N GLY A 137 -5.25 -14.46 8.40
CA GLY A 137 -4.98 -14.68 9.81
C GLY A 137 -4.91 -16.16 10.14
N LEU A 138 -4.31 -16.47 11.29
CA LEU A 138 -4.29 -17.79 11.89
C LEU A 138 -4.69 -17.67 13.35
N VAL A 139 -5.54 -18.57 13.80
CA VAL A 139 -5.86 -18.76 15.21
C VAL A 139 -5.60 -20.22 15.57
N THR A 140 -4.91 -20.45 16.67
CA THR A 140 -4.56 -21.78 17.17
C THR A 140 -5.13 -22.01 18.58
N GLU A 141 -5.58 -23.22 18.86
CA GLU A 141 -5.99 -23.67 20.20
C GLU A 141 -5.56 -25.12 20.43
N GLY A 142 -4.47 -25.31 21.16
CA GLY A 142 -3.82 -26.61 21.29
C GLY A 142 -3.38 -27.16 19.93
N ASP A 143 -3.87 -28.34 19.55
CA ASP A 143 -3.55 -28.96 18.25
C ASP A 143 -4.50 -28.53 17.11
N ARG A 144 -5.43 -27.63 17.38
CA ARG A 144 -6.38 -27.12 16.39
C ARG A 144 -5.92 -25.79 15.84
N PHE A 145 -6.15 -25.57 14.57
CA PHE A 145 -5.92 -24.28 13.93
C PHE A 145 -7.03 -23.93 12.95
N MET A 146 -7.22 -22.63 12.74
CA MET A 146 -8.13 -22.08 11.74
C MET A 146 -7.46 -20.93 11.02
N THR A 147 -7.53 -20.93 9.70
CA THR A 147 -7.09 -19.82 8.86
C THR A 147 -8.26 -18.94 8.49
N MET A 148 -8.07 -17.63 8.49
CA MET A 148 -9.05 -16.64 8.09
C MET A 148 -8.52 -15.86 6.89
N VAL A 149 -9.38 -15.57 5.92
CA VAL A 149 -9.06 -14.74 4.76
C VAL A 149 -9.73 -13.40 4.93
N ASP A 150 -8.95 -12.33 4.77
CA ASP A 150 -9.43 -10.96 4.87
C ASP A 150 -9.86 -10.57 6.29
N ILE A 151 -8.90 -10.44 7.16
CA ILE A 151 -9.07 -10.20 8.60
C ILE A 151 -9.52 -8.78 8.93
N GLN A 152 -10.38 -8.65 9.94
CA GLN A 152 -10.81 -7.39 10.53
C GLN A 152 -9.91 -7.01 11.73
N GLY A 153 -10.08 -5.78 12.24
CA GLY A 153 -9.24 -5.27 13.32
C GLY A 153 -9.23 -6.11 14.59
N LEU A 154 -10.36 -6.70 15.00
CA LEU A 154 -10.42 -7.62 16.16
C LEU A 154 -9.74 -8.96 15.87
N GLU A 155 -9.88 -9.48 14.68
CA GLU A 155 -9.25 -10.74 14.26
C GLU A 155 -7.73 -10.58 14.16
N ASP A 156 -7.24 -9.42 13.70
CA ASP A 156 -5.81 -9.05 13.72
C ASP A 156 -5.28 -9.01 15.17
N PHE A 157 -6.05 -8.43 16.09
CA PHE A 157 -5.61 -8.29 17.48
C PHE A 157 -5.50 -9.63 18.22
N PHE A 158 -6.46 -10.54 18.03
CA PHE A 158 -6.53 -11.83 18.72
C PHE A 158 -5.89 -13.00 17.97
N GLY A 159 -5.57 -12.83 16.68
CA GLY A 159 -4.93 -13.88 15.88
C GLY A 159 -3.47 -14.13 16.27
N ASP A 160 -2.97 -15.33 16.01
CA ASP A 160 -1.59 -15.75 16.27
C ASP A 160 -0.64 -15.39 15.12
N MET A 161 -1.18 -15.13 13.94
CA MET A 161 -0.45 -14.72 12.75
C MET A 161 -1.25 -13.67 11.97
N ASP A 162 -0.57 -12.63 11.49
CA ASP A 162 -1.02 -11.70 10.46
C ASP A 162 -0.15 -11.89 9.22
N PHE A 163 -0.74 -12.42 8.15
CA PHE A 163 -0.07 -12.67 6.88
C PHE A 163 -0.65 -11.78 5.79
N LYS A 164 0.20 -10.92 5.22
CA LYS A 164 -0.18 -9.94 4.21
C LYS A 164 0.49 -10.27 2.89
N VAL A 165 -0.30 -10.30 1.82
CA VAL A 165 0.16 -10.64 0.48
C VAL A 165 -0.28 -9.57 -0.51
N GLY A 166 0.62 -9.17 -1.39
CA GLY A 166 0.33 -8.45 -2.63
C GLY A 166 0.71 -9.29 -3.84
N GLY A 167 -0.06 -9.21 -4.91
CA GLY A 167 0.25 -9.99 -6.10
C GLY A 167 -0.63 -9.71 -7.31
N THR A 168 -0.24 -10.32 -8.41
CA THR A 168 -0.95 -10.34 -9.70
C THR A 168 -1.56 -11.72 -9.94
N LYS A 169 -2.31 -11.88 -11.03
CA LYS A 169 -2.77 -13.22 -11.47
C LYS A 169 -1.62 -14.21 -11.77
N LYS A 170 -0.40 -13.71 -12.01
CA LYS A 170 0.77 -14.55 -12.34
C LYS A 170 1.57 -14.98 -11.12
N GLY A 171 1.44 -14.28 -10.00
CA GLY A 171 2.21 -14.61 -8.79
C GLY A 171 2.22 -13.49 -7.76
N ILE A 172 2.80 -13.82 -6.62
CA ILE A 172 2.98 -12.93 -5.46
C ILE A 172 4.14 -11.96 -5.76
N THR A 173 3.95 -10.69 -5.43
CA THR A 173 4.94 -9.63 -5.59
C THR A 173 5.48 -9.10 -4.27
N ALA A 174 4.72 -9.22 -3.19
CA ALA A 174 5.17 -8.85 -1.84
C ALA A 174 4.48 -9.69 -0.78
N ILE A 175 5.21 -9.93 0.32
CA ILE A 175 4.74 -10.66 1.50
C ILE A 175 5.20 -9.92 2.74
N GLN A 176 4.33 -9.86 3.75
CA GLN A 176 4.68 -9.56 5.13
C GLN A 176 3.99 -10.57 6.03
N MET A 177 4.72 -11.12 7.00
CA MET A 177 4.19 -12.05 7.99
C MET A 177 4.66 -11.63 9.37
N ASP A 178 3.73 -11.49 10.28
CA ASP A 178 3.96 -11.22 11.70
C ASP A 178 3.38 -12.38 12.52
N LEU A 179 4.21 -12.98 13.34
CA LEU A 179 3.83 -14.04 14.30
C LEU A 179 3.82 -13.44 15.71
N LYS A 180 2.86 -13.84 16.52
CA LYS A 180 2.75 -13.48 17.94
C LYS A 180 3.18 -14.62 18.84
#